data_b6f7e750e4399977255f7e02424c554e
#
_entry.id   b6f7e750e4399977255f7e02424c554e
#
_cell.length_a   1.000
_cell.length_b   1.000
_cell.length_c   1.000
_cell.angle_alpha   90.00
_cell.angle_beta   90.00
_cell.angle_gamma   90.00
#
_symmetry.space_group_name_H-M   'P 1'
#
loop_
_entity.id
_entity.type
_entity.pdbx_description
1 polymer ?
#
loop_
_entity_poly.entity_id
_entity_poly.type
_entity_poly.pdbx_seq_one_letter_code
_entity_poly.pdbx_strand_id
1 'polypeptide(L)'
;MADSVACIALLDGKVLIAHRNPTGQMGGRWEFPGGKIDGGENCELAIAREMREEFGVHAEVGEKICDGEFFHNGKKCALHAYEIFLEHDGIARPFTLTEHTEYKWIPIGEIPSENFVDSDLGIYEKVKDFVEKKIKS
;
A
#
# COMPACT_ATOMS: atom_id res chain seq x y z
N MET A 1 18.97 7.02 3.42
CA MET A 1 18.10 5.84 3.55
C MET A 1 16.71 6.18 3.12
N ALA A 2 16.11 5.33 2.32
CA ALA A 2 14.78 5.59 1.80
C ALA A 2 13.76 4.71 2.52
N ASP A 3 13.09 5.27 3.50
CA ASP A 3 11.94 4.61 4.08
C ASP A 3 10.78 4.66 3.10
N SER A 4 9.83 3.76 3.26
CA SER A 4 8.67 3.67 2.39
C SER A 4 7.38 3.63 3.21
N VAL A 5 6.26 3.93 2.54
CA VAL A 5 4.93 3.82 3.14
C VAL A 5 4.12 2.77 2.40
N ALA A 6 3.29 2.04 3.15
CA ALA A 6 2.29 1.12 2.61
C ALA A 6 0.92 1.65 3.02
N CYS A 7 0.03 1.76 2.04
CA CYS A 7 -1.28 2.35 2.22
C CYS A 7 -2.35 1.27 2.24
N ILE A 8 -3.13 1.22 3.32
CA ILE A 8 -4.15 0.19 3.50
C ILE A 8 -5.52 0.85 3.36
N ALA A 9 -6.13 0.65 2.21
CA ALA A 9 -7.48 1.17 1.92
C ALA A 9 -8.49 0.03 2.04
N LEU A 10 -9.56 0.27 2.78
CA LEU A 10 -10.60 -0.72 3.02
C LEU A 10 -11.89 -0.33 2.31
N LEU A 11 -12.53 -1.31 1.68
CA LEU A 11 -13.85 -1.16 1.07
C LEU A 11 -14.59 -2.49 1.14
N ASP A 12 -15.72 -2.51 1.84
CA ASP A 12 -16.57 -3.71 1.97
C ASP A 12 -15.79 -4.95 2.43
N GLY A 13 -14.91 -4.77 3.40
CA GLY A 13 -14.12 -5.88 3.96
C GLY A 13 -12.93 -6.30 3.13
N LYS A 14 -12.64 -5.56 2.06
CA LYS A 14 -11.53 -5.87 1.14
C LYS A 14 -10.49 -4.77 1.18
N VAL A 15 -9.27 -5.13 0.80
CA VAL A 15 -8.14 -4.18 0.73
C VAL A 15 -7.72 -3.99 -0.72
N LEU A 16 -7.23 -2.79 -1.01
CA LEU A 16 -6.73 -2.45 -2.34
C LEU A 16 -5.29 -2.96 -2.50
N ILE A 17 -5.05 -3.69 -3.58
CA ILE A 17 -3.71 -4.08 -3.98
C ILE A 17 -3.49 -3.71 -5.45
N ALA A 18 -2.22 -3.57 -5.83
CA ALA A 18 -1.85 -3.16 -7.18
C ALA A 18 -0.76 -4.07 -7.73
N HIS A 19 -0.81 -4.34 -9.02
CA HIS A 19 0.14 -5.20 -9.71
C HIS A 19 1.21 -4.34 -10.37
N ARG A 20 2.46 -4.60 -10.02
CA ARG A 20 3.59 -3.82 -10.55
C ARG A 20 3.81 -4.14 -12.03
N ASN A 21 4.33 -3.15 -12.77
CA ASN A 21 4.74 -3.36 -14.15
C ASN A 21 5.74 -4.53 -14.21
N PRO A 22 5.74 -5.32 -15.30
CA PRO A 22 6.63 -6.48 -15.38
C PRO A 22 8.12 -6.17 -15.49
N THR A 23 8.50 -4.89 -15.52
CA THR A 23 9.90 -4.46 -15.55
C THR A 23 10.38 -4.07 -14.15
N GLY A 24 11.66 -4.25 -13.88
CA GLY A 24 12.26 -3.90 -12.60
C GLY A 24 12.38 -5.09 -11.65
N GLN A 25 12.99 -4.86 -10.49
CA GLN A 25 13.30 -5.92 -9.53
C GLN A 25 12.09 -6.67 -8.99
N MET A 26 11.00 -5.96 -8.76
CA MET A 26 9.77 -6.55 -8.22
C MET A 26 8.67 -6.61 -9.27
N GLY A 27 9.06 -6.58 -10.55
CA GLY A 27 8.11 -6.62 -11.67
C GLY A 27 7.23 -7.86 -11.63
N GLY A 28 5.95 -7.68 -11.94
CA GLY A 28 5.01 -8.79 -11.98
C GLY A 28 4.47 -9.22 -10.63
N ARG A 29 4.79 -8.50 -9.56
CA ARG A 29 4.29 -8.82 -8.21
C ARG A 29 3.21 -7.84 -7.77
N TRP A 30 2.37 -8.32 -6.86
CA TRP A 30 1.34 -7.48 -6.22
C TRP A 30 1.91 -6.79 -4.99
N GLU A 31 1.37 -5.64 -4.64
CA GLU A 31 1.78 -4.88 -3.45
C GLU A 31 0.63 -4.01 -2.95
N PHE A 32 0.75 -3.54 -1.70
CA PHE A 32 -0.10 -2.46 -1.24
C PHE A 32 0.32 -1.17 -1.95
N PRO A 33 -0.61 -0.24 -2.22
CA PRO A 33 -0.22 1.06 -2.75
C PRO A 33 0.78 1.74 -1.81
N GLY A 34 1.61 2.61 -2.36
CA GLY A 34 2.59 3.34 -1.57
C GLY A 34 3.88 3.56 -2.34
N GLY A 35 4.94 3.86 -1.62
CA GLY A 35 6.24 4.06 -2.23
C GLY A 35 7.21 4.75 -1.29
N LYS A 36 8.30 5.23 -1.85
CA LYS A 36 9.39 5.86 -1.08
C LYS A 36 8.99 7.23 -0.54
N ILE A 37 9.45 7.52 0.67
CA ILE A 37 9.33 8.85 1.25
C ILE A 37 10.46 9.70 0.68
N ASP A 38 10.11 10.82 0.04
CA ASP A 38 11.11 11.74 -0.50
C ASP A 38 11.68 12.62 0.62
N GLY A 39 12.86 13.17 0.38
CA GLY A 39 13.50 14.05 1.37
C GLY A 39 12.61 15.21 1.78
N GLY A 40 12.48 15.44 3.07
CA GLY A 40 11.66 16.51 3.60
C GLY A 40 10.19 16.16 3.80
N GLU A 41 9.74 14.99 3.36
CA GLU A 41 8.36 14.55 3.60
C GLU A 41 8.24 13.76 4.89
N ASN A 42 7.09 13.90 5.56
CA ASN A 42 6.69 12.93 6.58
C ASN A 42 5.85 11.84 5.90
N CYS A 43 5.42 10.84 6.66
CA CYS A 43 4.63 9.74 6.09
C CYS A 43 3.33 10.21 5.46
N GLU A 44 2.64 11.16 6.10
CA GLU A 44 1.35 11.65 5.60
C GLU A 44 1.49 12.36 4.25
N LEU A 45 2.51 13.18 4.09
CA LEU A 45 2.78 13.86 2.82
C LEU A 45 3.16 12.88 1.74
N ALA A 46 3.98 11.88 2.08
CA ALA A 46 4.40 10.85 1.13
C ALA A 46 3.18 10.04 0.64
N ILE A 47 2.29 9.65 1.55
CA ILE A 47 1.08 8.91 1.21
C ILE A 47 0.19 9.73 0.26
N ALA A 48 -0.06 10.98 0.59
CA ALA A 48 -0.90 11.84 -0.23
C ALA A 48 -0.33 12.00 -1.64
N ARG A 49 0.98 12.20 -1.73
CA ARG A 49 1.67 12.34 -3.02
C ARG A 49 1.63 11.05 -3.84
N GLU A 50 1.96 9.92 -3.21
CA GLU A 50 1.98 8.63 -3.91
C GLU A 50 0.60 8.23 -4.44
N MET A 51 -0.44 8.41 -3.64
CA MET A 51 -1.79 8.08 -4.10
C MET A 51 -2.24 8.96 -5.24
N ARG A 52 -1.88 10.25 -5.23
CA ARG A 52 -2.19 11.14 -6.33
C ARG A 52 -1.40 10.79 -7.59
N GLU A 53 -0.10 10.52 -7.46
CA GLU A 53 0.76 10.20 -8.60
C GLU A 53 0.44 8.85 -9.21
N GLU A 54 0.24 7.82 -8.37
CA GLU A 54 0.07 6.45 -8.84
C GLU A 54 -1.37 6.08 -9.19
N PHE A 55 -2.34 6.66 -8.52
CA PHE A 55 -3.75 6.30 -8.69
C PHE A 55 -4.64 7.45 -9.11
N GLY A 56 -4.14 8.67 -9.08
CA GLY A 56 -4.92 9.84 -9.46
C GLY A 56 -6.04 10.17 -8.49
N VAL A 57 -5.89 9.81 -7.21
CA VAL A 57 -6.93 10.03 -6.20
C VAL A 57 -6.39 10.81 -5.01
N HIS A 58 -7.30 11.50 -4.33
CA HIS A 58 -7.02 12.12 -3.05
C HIS A 58 -7.23 11.09 -1.95
N ALA A 59 -6.26 10.97 -1.05
CA ALA A 59 -6.36 10.06 0.09
C ALA A 59 -6.13 10.83 1.38
N GLU A 60 -6.95 10.55 2.38
CA GLU A 60 -6.73 11.05 3.72
C GLU A 60 -6.02 9.97 4.53
N VAL A 61 -5.09 10.38 5.38
CA VAL A 61 -4.30 9.45 6.17
C VAL A 61 -5.00 9.23 7.51
N GLY A 62 -5.21 7.96 7.83
CA GLY A 62 -5.79 7.57 9.09
C GLY A 62 -4.72 7.18 10.10
N GLU A 63 -4.97 6.09 10.78
CA GLU A 63 -4.15 5.61 11.87
C GLU A 63 -2.93 4.83 11.37
N LYS A 64 -1.80 4.98 12.03
CA LYS A 64 -0.63 4.15 11.75
C LYS A 64 -0.92 2.73 12.23
N ILE A 65 -0.68 1.76 11.37
CA ILE A 65 -0.94 0.35 11.69
C ILE A 65 0.27 -0.32 12.32
N CYS A 66 1.43 -0.22 11.65
CA CYS A 66 2.64 -0.87 12.10
C CYS A 66 3.85 -0.36 11.31
N ASP A 67 5.03 -0.79 11.77
CA ASP A 67 6.29 -0.60 11.05
C ASP A 67 6.86 -1.97 10.71
N GLY A 68 7.53 -2.05 9.58
CA GLY A 68 8.29 -3.22 9.16
C GLY A 68 9.66 -2.79 8.69
N GLU A 69 10.47 -3.76 8.28
CA GLU A 69 11.80 -3.52 7.77
C GLU A 69 12.00 -4.32 6.49
N PHE A 70 12.81 -3.77 5.60
CA PHE A 70 13.21 -4.48 4.39
C PHE A 70 14.59 -4.02 3.97
N PHE A 71 15.22 -4.79 3.08
CA PHE A 71 16.53 -4.43 2.55
C PHE A 71 16.40 -4.03 1.09
N HIS A 72 17.05 -2.92 0.74
CA HIS A 72 17.12 -2.44 -0.63
C HIS A 72 18.57 -2.09 -0.93
N ASN A 73 19.14 -2.76 -1.92
CA ASN A 73 20.55 -2.60 -2.29
C ASN A 73 21.49 -2.78 -1.07
N GLY A 74 21.17 -3.78 -0.23
CA GLY A 74 21.97 -4.09 0.96
C GLY A 74 21.77 -3.15 2.13
N LYS A 75 20.88 -2.15 2.02
CA LYS A 75 20.61 -1.19 3.09
C LYS A 75 19.27 -1.49 3.75
N LYS A 76 19.25 -1.40 5.07
CA LYS A 76 18.05 -1.59 5.87
C LYS A 76 17.17 -0.36 5.77
N CYS A 77 15.91 -0.56 5.40
CA CYS A 77 14.91 0.49 5.26
C CYS A 77 13.70 0.17 6.11
N ALA A 78 12.96 1.19 6.53
CA ALA A 78 11.72 1.01 7.28
C ALA A 78 10.52 1.11 6.34
N LEU A 79 9.50 0.32 6.63
CA LEU A 79 8.22 0.36 5.93
C LEU A 79 7.15 0.75 6.94
N HIS A 80 6.47 1.86 6.70
CA HIS A 80 5.45 2.40 7.60
C HIS A 80 4.07 2.18 6.98
N ALA A 81 3.23 1.36 7.64
CA ALA A 81 1.89 1.04 7.14
C ALA A 81 0.84 1.92 7.82
N TYR A 82 -0.02 2.53 7.01
CA TYR A 82 -1.08 3.42 7.48
C TYR A 82 -2.41 3.06 6.85
N GLU A 83 -3.47 3.19 7.61
CA GLU A 83 -4.82 3.19 7.05
C GLU A 83 -5.03 4.47 6.27
N ILE A 84 -5.67 4.38 5.10
CA ILE A 84 -6.02 5.54 4.31
C ILE A 84 -7.51 5.50 3.96
N PHE A 85 -8.06 6.68 3.70
CA PHE A 85 -9.45 6.82 3.29
C PHE A 85 -9.47 7.52 1.94
N LEU A 86 -10.07 6.87 0.93
CA LEU A 86 -10.17 7.43 -0.40
C LEU A 86 -11.45 8.26 -0.50
N GLU A 87 -11.39 9.35 -1.25
CA GLU A 87 -12.59 10.13 -1.50
C GLU A 87 -13.60 9.30 -2.30
N HIS A 88 -14.87 9.61 -2.14
CA HIS A 88 -15.97 8.83 -2.74
C HIS A 88 -15.80 8.65 -4.24
N ASP A 89 -15.45 9.71 -4.96
CA ASP A 89 -15.25 9.66 -6.41
C ASP A 89 -14.09 8.74 -6.79
N GLY A 90 -13.05 8.69 -5.97
CA GLY A 90 -11.90 7.82 -6.19
C GLY A 90 -12.26 6.35 -6.08
N ILE A 91 -13.27 6.01 -5.28
CA ILE A 91 -13.74 4.64 -5.13
C ILE A 91 -14.71 4.28 -6.26
N ALA A 92 -15.57 5.20 -6.66
CA ALA A 92 -16.65 4.94 -7.61
C ALA A 92 -16.22 4.83 -9.07
N ARG A 93 -15.01 5.29 -9.41
CA ARG A 93 -14.50 5.27 -10.78
C ARG A 93 -13.19 4.50 -10.86
N PRO A 94 -12.80 3.99 -12.06
CA PRO A 94 -11.50 3.33 -12.21
C PRO A 94 -10.36 4.29 -11.91
N PHE A 95 -9.31 3.77 -11.27
CA PHE A 95 -8.10 4.53 -11.00
C PHE A 95 -7.29 4.72 -12.28
N THR A 96 -6.59 5.86 -12.37
CA THR A 96 -5.64 6.10 -13.45
C THR A 96 -4.27 5.63 -12.96
N LEU A 97 -3.81 4.49 -13.46
CA LEU A 97 -2.57 3.89 -13.02
C LEU A 97 -1.38 4.42 -13.82
N THR A 98 -0.23 4.63 -13.16
CA THR A 98 1.00 5.08 -13.81
C THR A 98 2.11 4.04 -13.73
N GLU A 99 2.30 3.41 -12.58
CA GLU A 99 3.39 2.43 -12.36
C GLU A 99 2.88 1.00 -12.21
N HIS A 100 1.57 0.82 -12.26
CA HIS A 100 0.96 -0.50 -12.11
C HIS A 100 0.17 -0.83 -13.36
N THR A 101 0.05 -2.14 -13.67
CA THR A 101 -0.72 -2.60 -14.81
C THR A 101 -2.18 -2.83 -14.47
N GLU A 102 -2.47 -3.12 -13.20
CA GLU A 102 -3.84 -3.36 -12.75
C GLU A 102 -3.95 -3.20 -11.24
N TYR A 103 -5.16 -3.12 -10.74
CA TYR A 103 -5.45 -3.11 -9.32
C TYR A 103 -6.67 -3.98 -9.05
N LYS A 104 -6.83 -4.40 -7.79
CA LYS A 104 -8.05 -5.10 -7.38
C LYS A 104 -8.26 -4.95 -5.89
N TRP A 105 -9.47 -5.26 -5.46
CA TRP A 105 -9.87 -5.29 -4.04
C TRP A 105 -10.04 -6.76 -3.66
N ILE A 106 -9.34 -7.21 -2.63
CA ILE A 106 -9.42 -8.60 -2.18
C ILE A 106 -9.56 -8.70 -0.67
N PRO A 107 -10.17 -9.78 -0.14
CA PRO A 107 -10.14 -10.02 1.29
C PRO A 107 -8.71 -10.14 1.79
N ILE A 108 -8.45 -9.60 2.98
CA ILE A 108 -7.07 -9.58 3.52
C ILE A 108 -6.48 -11.00 3.63
N GLY A 109 -7.30 -12.00 3.91
CA GLY A 109 -6.83 -13.38 4.05
C GLY A 109 -6.35 -14.01 2.77
N GLU A 110 -6.62 -13.40 1.60
CA GLU A 110 -6.18 -13.93 0.31
C GLU A 110 -4.83 -13.42 -0.14
N ILE A 111 -4.25 -12.45 0.57
CA ILE A 111 -2.95 -11.88 0.19
C ILE A 111 -1.85 -12.93 0.05
N PRO A 112 -1.70 -13.92 0.96
CA PRO A 112 -0.63 -14.91 0.79
C PRO A 112 -0.73 -15.76 -0.48
N SER A 113 -1.91 -15.84 -1.11
CA SER A 113 -2.08 -16.59 -2.36
C SER A 113 -1.69 -15.76 -3.58
N GLU A 114 -1.46 -14.46 -3.41
CA GLU A 114 -1.01 -13.58 -4.47
C GLU A 114 0.53 -13.56 -4.49
N ASN A 115 1.10 -13.27 -5.64
CA ASN A 115 2.55 -13.13 -5.76
C ASN A 115 2.94 -11.74 -5.24
N PHE A 116 3.06 -11.62 -3.92
CA PHE A 116 3.25 -10.33 -3.24
C PHE A 116 4.73 -10.01 -3.04
N VAL A 117 5.05 -8.71 -3.01
CA VAL A 117 6.42 -8.27 -2.73
C VAL A 117 6.82 -8.61 -1.30
N ASP A 118 8.09 -8.97 -1.11
CA ASP A 118 8.58 -9.46 0.19
C ASP A 118 8.46 -8.43 1.32
N SER A 119 8.70 -7.16 1.03
CA SER A 119 8.59 -6.10 2.04
C SER A 119 7.19 -6.02 2.63
N ASP A 120 6.16 -6.15 1.79
CA ASP A 120 4.77 -6.08 2.23
C ASP A 120 4.34 -7.37 2.94
N LEU A 121 4.89 -8.52 2.55
CA LEU A 121 4.65 -9.77 3.26
C LEU A 121 5.19 -9.70 4.69
N GLY A 122 6.26 -8.95 4.90
CA GLY A 122 6.84 -8.77 6.23
C GLY A 122 5.92 -8.06 7.23
N ILE A 123 4.95 -7.28 6.76
CA ILE A 123 3.98 -6.59 7.63
C ILE A 123 2.60 -7.23 7.58
N TYR A 124 2.43 -8.28 6.79
CA TYR A 124 1.12 -8.86 6.51
C TYR A 124 0.33 -9.23 7.78
N GLU A 125 0.95 -9.92 8.73
CA GLU A 125 0.23 -10.37 9.93
C GLU A 125 -0.33 -9.21 10.75
N LYS A 126 0.45 -8.15 10.90
CA LYS A 126 0.02 -6.96 11.64
C LYS A 126 -1.09 -6.22 10.90
N VAL A 127 -0.98 -6.11 9.59
CA VAL A 127 -2.02 -5.50 8.76
C VAL A 127 -3.30 -6.32 8.83
N LYS A 128 -3.19 -7.64 8.74
CA LYS A 128 -4.34 -8.54 8.84
C LYS A 128 -5.08 -8.37 10.16
N ASP A 129 -4.34 -8.33 11.28
CA ASP A 129 -4.94 -8.12 12.60
C ASP A 129 -5.71 -6.80 12.65
N PHE A 130 -5.12 -5.73 12.14
CA PHE A 130 -5.76 -4.42 12.11
C PHE A 130 -7.04 -4.45 11.28
N VAL A 131 -6.98 -5.01 10.08
CA VAL A 131 -8.12 -5.07 9.15
C VAL A 131 -9.24 -5.91 9.75
N GLU A 132 -8.92 -7.06 10.34
CA GLU A 132 -9.93 -7.93 10.94
C GLU A 132 -10.65 -7.26 12.10
N LYS A 133 -9.94 -6.50 12.91
CA LYS A 133 -10.55 -5.73 14.00
C LYS A 133 -11.50 -4.65 13.48
N LYS A 134 -11.14 -3.99 12.39
CA LYS A 134 -11.99 -2.97 11.77
C LYS A 134 -13.28 -3.57 11.21
N ILE A 135 -13.17 -4.73 10.57
CA ILE A 135 -14.32 -5.41 9.98
C ILE A 135 -15.31 -5.87 11.05
N LYS A 136 -14.80 -6.29 12.21
CA LYS A 136 -15.63 -6.78 13.31
C LYS A 136 -16.26 -5.68 14.17
N SER A 137 -15.78 -4.47 14.06
CA SER A 137 -16.26 -3.36 14.91
C SER A 137 -17.53 -2.71 14.38
#